data_ff8dfcb263056ec19c5e75d75e070cfe
#
_entry.id   ff8dfcb263056ec19c5e75d75e070cfe
#
_cell.length_a   1.000
_cell.length_b   1.000
_cell.length_c   1.000
_cell.angle_alpha   90.00
_cell.angle_beta   90.00
_cell.angle_gamma   90.00
#
_symmetry.space_group_name_H-M   'P 1'
#
loop_
_entity.id
_entity.type
_entity.pdbx_description
1 polymer ?
#
loop_
_entity_poly.entity_id
_entity_poly.type
_entity_poly.pdbx_seq_one_letter_code
_entity_poly.pdbx_strand_id
1 'polypeptide(L)'
;MSATASSRRVVPAWSYRPGPDVSDVPPAGLVRAQTIAKGAAAAGLAAIRPGMTEQAVDLAVSAYLLDQGVENVWTITNIGLGENTRTCFPTNPPTELAAQDRDILMVDVHPITADGSWGDCTRCKVIGDWREADDALRDLETLHYEILARCRPGMAANELFGMTHERLVAEGYILLDQLANIGHSLTAGAAYLHQFIDAGNATPMWGAWAIEPFAARGDIAVKVEDLVWFGRENCVTF
;
A
#
# COMPACT_ATOMS: atom_id res chain seq x y z
N MET A 1 -30.95 5.71 -25.38
CA MET A 1 -29.70 5.12 -25.95
C MET A 1 -29.02 4.42 -24.79
N SER A 2 -28.98 3.08 -24.79
CA SER A 2 -28.41 2.28 -23.71
C SER A 2 -26.91 2.23 -23.91
N ALA A 3 -26.16 2.80 -22.97
CA ALA A 3 -24.71 2.64 -22.94
C ALA A 3 -24.41 1.21 -22.48
N THR A 4 -23.92 0.39 -23.40
CA THR A 4 -23.40 -0.94 -23.11
C THR A 4 -22.13 -0.78 -22.28
N ALA A 5 -22.20 -1.16 -21.00
CA ALA A 5 -21.04 -1.32 -20.16
C ALA A 5 -20.08 -2.31 -20.84
N SER A 6 -18.93 -1.80 -21.28
CA SER A 6 -17.85 -2.63 -21.77
C SER A 6 -17.32 -3.46 -20.60
N SER A 7 -17.66 -4.74 -20.55
CA SER A 7 -17.07 -5.68 -19.62
C SER A 7 -15.57 -5.81 -19.94
N ARG A 8 -14.73 -5.04 -19.27
CA ARG A 8 -13.27 -5.23 -19.36
C ARG A 8 -12.95 -6.62 -18.80
N ARG A 9 -12.34 -7.46 -19.61
CA ARG A 9 -11.82 -8.75 -19.18
C ARG A 9 -10.79 -8.53 -18.07
N VAL A 10 -11.13 -8.94 -16.87
CA VAL A 10 -10.13 -9.13 -15.80
C VAL A 10 -9.23 -10.27 -16.27
N VAL A 11 -7.97 -9.97 -16.58
CA VAL A 11 -6.99 -11.02 -16.92
C VAL A 11 -6.71 -11.78 -15.63
N PRO A 12 -6.88 -13.11 -15.60
CA PRO A 12 -6.67 -13.86 -14.38
C PRO A 12 -5.22 -13.75 -13.89
N ALA A 13 -5.09 -13.48 -12.61
CA ALA A 13 -3.88 -13.21 -11.86
C ALA A 13 -2.77 -14.28 -11.93
N TRP A 14 -3.07 -15.49 -12.33
CA TRP A 14 -2.15 -16.64 -12.26
C TRP A 14 -1.28 -16.87 -13.50
N SER A 15 -1.41 -16.06 -14.55
CA SER A 15 -0.77 -16.34 -15.85
C SER A 15 0.66 -15.80 -16.01
N TYR A 16 1.11 -14.89 -15.14
CA TYR A 16 2.46 -14.33 -15.23
C TYR A 16 3.18 -14.35 -13.89
N ARG A 17 4.27 -15.10 -13.83
CA ARG A 17 5.21 -15.06 -12.70
C ARG A 17 6.54 -14.53 -13.22
N PRO A 18 6.95 -13.32 -12.79
CA PRO A 18 8.30 -12.85 -13.08
C PRO A 18 9.34 -13.84 -12.56
N GLY A 19 10.43 -13.97 -13.28
CA GLY A 19 11.57 -14.82 -12.94
C GLY A 19 12.86 -14.03 -13.02
N PRO A 20 14.02 -14.72 -12.90
CA PRO A 20 15.34 -14.07 -12.89
C PRO A 20 15.70 -13.36 -14.21
N ASP A 21 14.93 -13.57 -15.28
CA ASP A 21 15.11 -12.86 -16.57
C ASP A 21 14.39 -11.52 -16.64
N VAL A 22 13.82 -11.04 -15.53
CA VAL A 22 13.14 -9.76 -15.45
C VAL A 22 14.10 -8.61 -15.77
N SER A 23 13.57 -7.53 -16.38
CA SER A 23 14.34 -6.31 -16.64
C SER A 23 14.81 -5.64 -15.36
N ASP A 24 15.98 -4.97 -15.40
CA ASP A 24 16.43 -4.10 -14.31
C ASP A 24 15.73 -2.73 -14.31
N VAL A 25 15.03 -2.41 -15.40
CA VAL A 25 14.26 -1.18 -15.53
C VAL A 25 12.78 -1.51 -15.34
N PRO A 26 12.11 -0.92 -14.35
CA PRO A 26 10.68 -1.12 -14.15
C PRO A 26 9.88 -0.60 -15.35
N PRO A 27 8.73 -1.21 -15.67
CA PRO A 27 7.85 -0.73 -16.72
C PRO A 27 7.41 0.72 -16.47
N ALA A 28 7.46 1.58 -17.49
CA ALA A 28 7.07 2.98 -17.35
C ALA A 28 5.62 3.17 -16.87
N GLY A 29 4.71 2.26 -17.26
CA GLY A 29 3.34 2.24 -16.79
C GLY A 29 3.25 2.03 -15.27
N LEU A 30 4.04 1.10 -14.72
CA LEU A 30 4.12 0.85 -13.28
C LEU A 30 4.62 2.09 -12.52
N VAL A 31 5.69 2.72 -13.01
CA VAL A 31 6.24 3.96 -12.40
C VAL A 31 5.17 5.06 -12.39
N ARG A 32 4.43 5.22 -13.50
CA ARG A 32 3.32 6.18 -13.59
C ARG A 32 2.20 5.83 -12.62
N ALA A 33 1.76 4.57 -12.57
CA ALA A 33 0.69 4.12 -11.68
C ALA A 33 1.06 4.39 -10.20
N GLN A 34 2.31 4.10 -9.81
CA GLN A 34 2.80 4.35 -8.46
C GLN A 34 2.91 5.84 -8.15
N THR A 35 3.35 6.65 -9.11
CA THR A 35 3.37 8.12 -8.95
C THR A 35 1.96 8.66 -8.70
N ILE A 36 0.96 8.14 -9.41
CA ILE A 36 -0.45 8.50 -9.22
C ILE A 36 -0.95 8.04 -7.85
N ALA A 37 -0.64 6.81 -7.42
CA ALA A 37 -1.03 6.31 -6.10
C ALA A 37 -0.48 7.20 -4.97
N LYS A 38 0.80 7.54 -5.01
CA LYS A 38 1.43 8.47 -4.05
C LYS A 38 0.78 9.86 -4.07
N GLY A 39 0.47 10.38 -5.24
CA GLY A 39 -0.23 11.66 -5.39
C GLY A 39 -1.63 11.63 -4.81
N ALA A 40 -2.37 10.54 -5.02
CA ALA A 40 -3.72 10.35 -4.49
C ALA A 40 -3.72 10.21 -2.96
N ALA A 41 -2.79 9.43 -2.39
CA ALA A 41 -2.62 9.36 -0.93
C ALA A 41 -2.29 10.74 -0.35
N ALA A 42 -1.36 11.49 -0.97
CA ALA A 42 -1.01 12.83 -0.55
C ALA A 42 -2.21 13.81 -0.64
N ALA A 43 -3.08 13.68 -1.67
CA ALA A 43 -4.30 14.47 -1.79
C ALA A 43 -5.27 14.21 -0.63
N GLY A 44 -5.48 12.95 -0.25
CA GLY A 44 -6.28 12.56 0.91
C GLY A 44 -5.71 13.15 2.21
N LEU A 45 -4.40 12.99 2.44
CA LEU A 45 -3.73 13.57 3.62
C LEU A 45 -3.77 15.10 3.66
N ALA A 46 -3.76 15.77 2.51
CA ALA A 46 -3.88 17.22 2.44
C ALA A 46 -5.29 17.72 2.69
N ALA A 47 -6.30 16.93 2.32
CA ALA A 47 -7.71 17.29 2.46
C ALA A 47 -8.18 17.31 3.91
N ILE A 48 -7.68 16.37 4.75
CA ILE A 48 -8.22 16.12 6.10
C ILE A 48 -8.19 17.36 7.00
N ARG A 49 -9.30 17.57 7.70
CA ARG A 49 -9.48 18.58 8.77
C ARG A 49 -10.34 17.93 9.86
N PRO A 50 -10.25 18.38 11.13
CA PRO A 50 -11.17 17.96 12.17
C PRO A 50 -12.63 18.09 11.73
N GLY A 51 -13.44 17.06 11.99
CA GLY A 51 -14.84 16.97 11.59
C GLY A 51 -15.09 16.45 10.18
N MET A 52 -14.08 16.27 9.33
CA MET A 52 -14.24 15.58 8.03
C MET A 52 -14.36 14.08 8.21
N THR A 53 -15.24 13.45 7.44
CA THR A 53 -15.44 11.99 7.47
C THR A 53 -14.47 11.26 6.54
N GLU A 54 -14.29 9.95 6.76
CA GLU A 54 -13.55 9.08 5.84
C GLU A 54 -14.10 9.18 4.41
N GLN A 55 -15.43 9.22 4.24
CA GLN A 55 -16.07 9.41 2.92
C GLN A 55 -15.69 10.74 2.29
N ALA A 56 -15.57 11.81 3.07
CA ALA A 56 -15.17 13.10 2.53
C ALA A 56 -13.69 13.11 2.08
N VAL A 57 -12.82 12.36 2.76
CA VAL A 57 -11.44 12.15 2.33
C VAL A 57 -11.38 11.30 1.05
N ASP A 58 -12.18 10.23 0.98
CA ASP A 58 -12.28 9.38 -0.22
C ASP A 58 -12.72 10.17 -1.45
N LEU A 59 -13.64 11.12 -1.30
CA LEU A 59 -14.02 12.03 -2.40
C LEU A 59 -12.83 12.87 -2.91
N ALA A 60 -11.95 13.32 -2.02
CA ALA A 60 -10.75 14.07 -2.42
C ALA A 60 -9.73 13.17 -3.14
N VAL A 61 -9.54 11.93 -2.67
CA VAL A 61 -8.71 10.92 -3.33
C VAL A 61 -9.27 10.59 -4.71
N SER A 62 -10.58 10.31 -4.80
CA SER A 62 -11.28 10.00 -6.04
C SER A 62 -11.21 11.14 -7.05
N ALA A 63 -11.37 12.39 -6.61
CA ALA A 63 -11.23 13.57 -7.48
C ALA A 63 -9.81 13.67 -8.07
N TYR A 64 -8.78 13.43 -7.26
CA TYR A 64 -7.40 13.40 -7.75
C TYR A 64 -7.20 12.29 -8.79
N LEU A 65 -7.67 11.06 -8.50
CA LEU A 65 -7.54 9.92 -9.42
C LEU A 65 -8.22 10.21 -10.77
N LEU A 66 -9.43 10.78 -10.77
CA LEU A 66 -10.14 11.18 -11.98
C LEU A 66 -9.38 12.25 -12.78
N ASP A 67 -8.79 13.24 -12.10
CA ASP A 67 -7.96 14.28 -12.75
C ASP A 67 -6.72 13.68 -13.43
N GLN A 68 -6.17 12.59 -12.87
CA GLN A 68 -5.07 11.83 -13.47
C GLN A 68 -5.53 10.83 -14.55
N GLY A 69 -6.82 10.80 -14.91
CA GLY A 69 -7.38 9.89 -15.91
C GLY A 69 -7.50 8.44 -15.43
N VAL A 70 -7.54 8.22 -14.12
CA VAL A 70 -7.75 6.89 -13.52
C VAL A 70 -9.24 6.69 -13.28
N GLU A 71 -9.83 5.70 -13.95
CA GLU A 71 -11.24 5.34 -13.83
C GLU A 71 -11.47 4.04 -13.04
N ASN A 72 -10.40 3.31 -12.73
CA ASN A 72 -10.52 2.00 -12.11
C ASN A 72 -9.49 1.81 -10.99
N VAL A 73 -9.86 1.03 -10.00
CA VAL A 73 -8.99 0.57 -8.91
C VAL A 73 -9.00 -0.96 -8.89
N TRP A 74 -7.90 -1.59 -8.47
CA TRP A 74 -7.85 -3.06 -8.39
C TRP A 74 -8.42 -3.58 -7.06
N THR A 75 -8.47 -2.74 -6.05
CA THR A 75 -9.27 -2.90 -4.83
C THR A 75 -9.81 -1.54 -4.40
N ILE A 76 -10.75 -1.52 -3.46
CA ILE A 76 -11.32 -0.24 -2.96
C ILE A 76 -10.24 0.59 -2.27
N THR A 77 -10.41 1.91 -2.32
CA THR A 77 -9.61 2.81 -1.49
C THR A 77 -9.97 2.59 -0.02
N ASN A 78 -8.97 2.37 0.82
CA ASN A 78 -9.17 2.29 2.26
C ASN A 78 -8.83 3.64 2.90
N ILE A 79 -9.81 4.20 3.59
CA ILE A 79 -9.63 5.40 4.42
C ILE A 79 -9.99 5.01 5.84
N GLY A 80 -9.04 5.09 6.75
CA GLY A 80 -9.26 4.78 8.16
C GLY A 80 -8.99 6.00 9.04
N LEU A 81 -9.91 6.32 9.93
CA LEU A 81 -9.75 7.30 11.02
C LEU A 81 -9.85 6.59 12.38
N GLY A 82 -9.05 7.04 13.33
CA GLY A 82 -9.12 6.56 14.71
C GLY A 82 -9.05 5.03 14.80
N GLU A 83 -10.08 4.42 15.36
CA GLU A 83 -10.15 2.96 15.51
C GLU A 83 -10.16 2.21 14.16
N ASN A 84 -10.66 2.82 13.08
CA ASN A 84 -10.68 2.23 11.75
C ASN A 84 -9.27 2.11 11.15
N THR A 85 -8.28 2.83 11.68
CA THR A 85 -6.86 2.64 11.28
C THR A 85 -6.31 1.27 11.67
N ARG A 86 -6.98 0.54 12.55
CA ARG A 86 -6.56 -0.81 12.98
C ARG A 86 -6.96 -1.92 12.01
N THR A 87 -7.71 -1.57 10.96
CA THR A 87 -8.16 -2.50 9.93
C THR A 87 -7.92 -1.90 8.55
N CYS A 88 -7.09 -2.57 7.77
CA CYS A 88 -6.85 -2.23 6.36
C CYS A 88 -7.10 -3.48 5.53
N PHE A 89 -8.31 -3.61 4.98
CA PHE A 89 -8.68 -4.79 4.20
C PHE A 89 -9.66 -4.41 3.08
N PRO A 90 -9.62 -5.09 1.92
CA PRO A 90 -10.43 -4.75 0.74
C PRO A 90 -11.95 -4.71 0.94
N THR A 91 -12.44 -5.15 2.08
CA THR A 91 -13.87 -5.14 2.43
C THR A 91 -14.28 -4.01 3.37
N ASN A 92 -13.37 -3.10 3.72
CA ASN A 92 -13.63 -1.99 4.64
C ASN A 92 -13.78 -0.67 3.86
N PRO A 93 -14.99 -0.34 3.35
CA PRO A 93 -15.20 0.93 2.66
C PRO A 93 -15.14 2.11 3.64
N PRO A 94 -14.78 3.31 3.15
CA PRO A 94 -14.83 4.54 3.95
C PRO A 94 -16.20 4.76 4.59
N THR A 95 -16.21 5.15 5.87
CA THR A 95 -17.40 5.34 6.69
C THR A 95 -17.74 6.82 6.91
N GLU A 96 -18.78 7.09 7.70
CA GLU A 96 -19.13 8.42 8.19
C GLU A 96 -18.35 8.81 9.48
N LEU A 97 -17.39 7.98 9.92
CA LEU A 97 -16.54 8.34 11.07
C LEU A 97 -15.80 9.64 10.74
N ALA A 98 -15.91 10.60 11.65
CA ALA A 98 -15.33 11.92 11.48
C ALA A 98 -14.05 12.09 12.30
N ALA A 99 -13.06 12.72 11.68
CA ALA A 99 -11.79 13.03 12.32
C ALA A 99 -11.97 13.86 13.59
N GLN A 100 -11.33 13.47 14.66
CA GLN A 100 -11.26 14.18 15.92
C GLN A 100 -10.13 15.20 15.91
N ASP A 101 -10.08 16.08 16.93
CA ASP A 101 -8.99 17.06 17.11
C ASP A 101 -7.61 16.37 17.35
N ARG A 102 -7.63 15.13 17.83
CA ARG A 102 -6.47 14.27 18.02
C ARG A 102 -6.78 12.90 17.45
N ASP A 103 -6.21 12.58 16.30
CA ASP A 103 -6.56 11.40 15.53
C ASP A 103 -5.43 10.94 14.62
N ILE A 104 -5.61 9.81 13.92
CA ILE A 104 -4.76 9.33 12.84
C ILE A 104 -5.64 9.08 11.61
N LEU A 105 -5.19 9.57 10.46
CA LEU A 105 -5.72 9.22 9.15
C LEU A 105 -4.78 8.25 8.47
N MET A 106 -5.32 7.16 7.94
CA MET A 106 -4.69 6.25 7.00
C MET A 106 -5.38 6.37 5.64
N VAL A 107 -4.61 6.48 4.58
CA VAL A 107 -5.09 6.52 3.19
C VAL A 107 -4.32 5.49 2.39
N ASP A 108 -5.03 4.52 1.83
CA ASP A 108 -4.52 3.40 1.06
C ASP A 108 -5.19 3.34 -0.32
N VAL A 109 -4.40 3.45 -1.40
CA VAL A 109 -4.90 3.77 -2.75
C VAL A 109 -4.35 2.83 -3.82
N HIS A 110 -5.21 2.31 -4.68
CA HIS A 110 -4.99 1.18 -5.56
C HIS A 110 -5.33 1.46 -7.03
N PRO A 111 -4.74 2.47 -7.70
CA PRO A 111 -5.14 2.85 -9.06
C PRO A 111 -4.77 1.82 -10.11
N ILE A 112 -5.63 1.69 -11.14
CA ILE A 112 -5.30 1.03 -12.41
C ILE A 112 -5.26 2.10 -13.49
N THR A 113 -4.10 2.32 -14.10
CA THR A 113 -3.95 3.26 -15.20
C THR A 113 -4.55 2.73 -16.51
N ALA A 114 -4.77 3.59 -17.50
CA ALA A 114 -5.40 3.23 -18.78
C ALA A 114 -4.66 2.12 -19.55
N ASP A 115 -3.35 1.98 -19.34
CA ASP A 115 -2.54 0.89 -19.90
C ASP A 115 -2.58 -0.40 -19.08
N GLY A 116 -3.37 -0.43 -18.00
CA GLY A 116 -3.56 -1.61 -17.15
C GLY A 116 -2.48 -1.79 -16.08
N SER A 117 -1.60 -0.81 -15.87
CA SER A 117 -0.61 -0.85 -14.79
C SER A 117 -1.25 -0.54 -13.45
N TRP A 118 -0.79 -1.20 -12.39
CA TRP A 118 -1.30 -1.08 -11.03
C TRP A 118 -0.35 -0.29 -10.15
N GLY A 119 -0.89 0.64 -9.37
CA GLY A 119 -0.17 1.31 -8.29
C GLY A 119 -0.71 0.85 -6.94
N ASP A 120 0.08 1.08 -5.89
CA ASP A 120 -0.25 0.69 -4.53
C ASP A 120 0.49 1.57 -3.53
N CYS A 121 -0.24 2.28 -2.67
CA CYS A 121 0.40 3.20 -1.74
C CYS A 121 -0.45 3.51 -0.52
N THR A 122 0.09 3.22 0.64
CA THR A 122 -0.47 3.68 1.91
C THR A 122 0.39 4.78 2.53
N ARG A 123 -0.28 5.81 3.04
CA ARG A 123 0.32 6.85 3.89
C ARG A 123 -0.59 7.16 5.06
N CYS A 124 0.03 7.49 6.19
CA CYS A 124 -0.67 7.96 7.38
C CYS A 124 -0.34 9.43 7.68
N LYS A 125 -1.22 10.05 8.47
CA LYS A 125 -1.02 11.39 9.02
C LYS A 125 -1.62 11.49 10.40
N VAL A 126 -0.86 12.05 11.32
CA VAL A 126 -1.38 12.43 12.64
C VAL A 126 -2.12 13.76 12.53
N ILE A 127 -3.28 13.84 13.20
CA ILE A 127 -4.14 15.02 13.27
C ILE A 127 -4.00 15.58 14.68
N GLY A 128 -3.77 16.91 14.79
CA GLY A 128 -3.60 17.59 16.06
C GLY A 128 -2.25 17.33 16.72
N ASP A 129 -2.16 17.63 18.03
CA ASP A 129 -0.94 17.44 18.82
C ASP A 129 -0.98 16.08 19.53
N TRP A 130 -0.34 15.09 18.90
CA TRP A 130 -0.26 13.72 19.43
C TRP A 130 1.13 13.14 19.23
N ARG A 131 2.05 13.54 20.10
CA ARG A 131 3.46 13.22 20.03
C ARG A 131 3.74 11.70 19.93
N GLU A 132 3.02 10.90 20.71
CA GLU A 132 3.23 9.44 20.70
C GLU A 132 2.86 8.81 19.35
N ALA A 133 1.84 9.37 18.68
CA ALA A 133 1.46 8.92 17.33
C ALA A 133 2.44 9.42 16.28
N ASP A 134 2.92 10.67 16.37
CA ASP A 134 3.98 11.19 15.49
C ASP A 134 5.27 10.37 15.62
N ASP A 135 5.66 10.02 16.86
CA ASP A 135 6.82 9.18 17.11
C ASP A 135 6.62 7.77 16.52
N ALA A 136 5.43 7.17 16.74
CA ALA A 136 5.14 5.84 16.17
C ALA A 136 5.15 5.86 14.63
N LEU A 137 4.52 6.84 13.99
CA LEU A 137 4.50 6.93 12.53
C LEU A 137 5.93 7.12 11.97
N ARG A 138 6.69 8.05 12.53
CA ARG A 138 8.08 8.31 12.10
C ARG A 138 8.98 7.11 12.28
N ASP A 139 8.86 6.38 13.40
CA ASP A 139 9.67 5.20 13.68
C ASP A 139 9.34 4.08 12.69
N LEU A 140 8.03 3.85 12.37
CA LEU A 140 7.63 2.89 11.35
C LEU A 140 8.13 3.28 9.95
N GLU A 141 8.03 4.56 9.56
CA GLU A 141 8.55 5.05 8.28
C GLU A 141 10.08 4.86 8.20
N THR A 142 10.79 5.15 9.26
CA THR A 142 12.25 4.95 9.33
C THR A 142 12.60 3.47 9.15
N LEU A 143 11.93 2.58 9.89
CA LEU A 143 12.08 1.14 9.76
C LEU A 143 11.81 0.68 8.33
N HIS A 144 10.69 1.14 7.75
CA HIS A 144 10.30 0.81 6.38
C HIS A 144 11.40 1.18 5.37
N TYR A 145 11.89 2.42 5.39
CA TYR A 145 12.96 2.82 4.46
C TYR A 145 14.28 2.07 4.67
N GLU A 146 14.62 1.72 5.90
CA GLU A 146 15.78 0.86 6.18
C GLU A 146 15.60 -0.55 5.59
N ILE A 147 14.39 -1.11 5.64
CA ILE A 147 14.07 -2.41 5.04
C ILE A 147 14.09 -2.34 3.52
N LEU A 148 13.50 -1.30 2.92
CA LEU A 148 13.56 -1.08 1.46
C LEU A 148 15.00 -1.03 0.95
N ALA A 149 15.90 -0.36 1.69
CA ALA A 149 17.31 -0.28 1.34
C ALA A 149 18.06 -1.63 1.42
N ARG A 150 17.47 -2.65 2.05
CA ARG A 150 18.04 -4.02 2.14
C ARG A 150 17.49 -4.97 1.08
N CYS A 151 16.51 -4.55 0.29
CA CYS A 151 15.98 -5.35 -0.80
C CYS A 151 17.07 -5.65 -1.83
N ARG A 152 17.14 -6.90 -2.28
CA ARG A 152 18.08 -7.34 -3.31
C ARG A 152 17.43 -8.33 -4.28
N PRO A 153 17.90 -8.39 -5.52
CA PRO A 153 17.37 -9.31 -6.53
C PRO A 153 17.26 -10.75 -6.03
N GLY A 154 16.11 -11.36 -6.24
CA GLY A 154 15.86 -12.76 -5.87
C GLY A 154 15.84 -13.03 -4.36
N MET A 155 15.75 -12.00 -3.52
CA MET A 155 15.54 -12.16 -2.08
C MET A 155 14.26 -12.96 -1.83
N ALA A 156 14.30 -13.94 -0.94
CA ALA A 156 13.12 -14.70 -0.59
C ALA A 156 12.13 -13.84 0.23
N ALA A 157 10.83 -13.99 -0.04
CA ALA A 157 9.81 -13.20 0.64
C ALA A 157 9.84 -13.41 2.17
N ASN A 158 10.01 -14.65 2.64
CA ASN A 158 10.12 -14.93 4.07
C ASN A 158 11.39 -14.37 4.73
N GLU A 159 12.45 -14.15 3.96
CA GLU A 159 13.65 -13.46 4.48
C GLU A 159 13.36 -11.99 4.77
N LEU A 160 12.71 -11.29 3.82
CA LEU A 160 12.29 -9.91 4.03
C LEU A 160 11.28 -9.80 5.18
N PHE A 161 10.33 -10.74 5.25
CA PHE A 161 9.39 -10.83 6.37
C PHE A 161 10.12 -10.94 7.72
N GLY A 162 11.04 -11.89 7.84
CA GLY A 162 11.78 -12.13 9.09
C GLY A 162 12.52 -10.90 9.57
N MET A 163 13.27 -10.25 8.67
CA MET A 163 14.00 -9.02 8.99
C MET A 163 13.08 -7.88 9.44
N THR A 164 11.93 -7.71 8.77
CA THR A 164 10.97 -6.66 9.09
C THR A 164 10.25 -6.96 10.40
N HIS A 165 9.78 -8.19 10.58
CA HIS A 165 9.05 -8.60 11.78
C HIS A 165 9.92 -8.54 13.05
N GLU A 166 11.18 -8.98 12.97
CA GLU A 166 12.13 -8.84 14.08
C GLU A 166 12.30 -7.38 14.50
N ARG A 167 12.40 -6.46 13.53
CA ARG A 167 12.52 -5.03 13.81
C ARG A 167 11.24 -4.44 14.40
N LEU A 168 10.07 -4.79 13.86
CA LEU A 168 8.78 -4.36 14.41
C LEU A 168 8.66 -4.77 15.88
N VAL A 169 8.95 -6.03 16.21
CA VAL A 169 8.89 -6.53 17.59
C VAL A 169 9.89 -5.82 18.50
N ALA A 170 11.12 -5.60 18.03
CA ALA A 170 12.16 -4.92 18.80
C ALA A 170 11.80 -3.47 19.14
N GLU A 171 11.00 -2.81 18.29
CA GLU A 171 10.51 -1.43 18.49
C GLU A 171 9.13 -1.38 19.16
N GLY A 172 8.61 -2.53 19.64
CA GLY A 172 7.37 -2.63 20.40
C GLY A 172 6.10 -2.62 19.56
N TYR A 173 6.21 -2.87 18.26
CA TYR A 173 5.04 -3.03 17.38
C TYR A 173 4.51 -4.46 17.39
N ILE A 174 3.22 -4.57 17.13
CA ILE A 174 2.55 -5.80 16.73
C ILE A 174 2.08 -5.66 15.29
N LEU A 175 2.26 -6.71 14.49
CA LEU A 175 1.73 -6.76 13.12
C LEU A 175 0.20 -6.85 13.16
N LEU A 176 -0.48 -6.02 12.37
CA LEU A 176 -1.95 -5.95 12.32
C LEU A 176 -2.56 -6.65 11.12
N ASP A 177 -1.76 -6.94 10.08
CA ASP A 177 -2.30 -7.60 8.90
C ASP A 177 -2.96 -8.94 9.25
N GLN A 178 -4.21 -9.15 8.79
CA GLN A 178 -5.03 -10.32 9.14
C GLN A 178 -4.48 -11.63 8.59
N LEU A 179 -3.68 -11.57 7.53
CA LEU A 179 -3.03 -12.71 6.90
C LEU A 179 -1.57 -12.86 7.35
N ALA A 180 -1.17 -12.07 8.35
CA ALA A 180 0.16 -12.07 8.95
C ALA A 180 1.29 -11.90 7.91
N ASN A 181 1.12 -10.97 6.97
CA ASN A 181 2.11 -10.59 5.96
C ASN A 181 2.53 -9.12 6.11
N ILE A 182 3.54 -8.73 5.38
CA ILE A 182 4.05 -7.34 5.29
C ILE A 182 4.08 -6.86 3.84
N GLY A 183 3.28 -7.47 2.97
CA GLY A 183 3.19 -7.10 1.57
C GLY A 183 2.92 -8.26 0.64
N HIS A 184 2.87 -7.96 -0.64
CA HIS A 184 2.48 -8.93 -1.65
C HIS A 184 3.05 -8.60 -3.03
N SER A 185 3.01 -9.58 -3.94
CA SER A 185 3.33 -9.35 -5.35
C SER A 185 2.28 -8.42 -5.99
N LEU A 186 2.75 -7.44 -6.76
CA LEU A 186 1.90 -6.55 -7.55
C LEU A 186 2.13 -6.74 -9.06
N THR A 187 2.54 -7.90 -9.49
CA THR A 187 2.60 -8.19 -10.91
C THR A 187 1.19 -8.21 -11.48
N ALA A 188 0.95 -7.46 -12.55
CA ALA A 188 -0.36 -7.32 -13.18
C ALA A 188 -1.03 -8.69 -13.36
N GLY A 189 -2.18 -8.86 -12.73
CA GLY A 189 -2.92 -10.09 -12.71
C GLY A 189 -2.50 -11.15 -11.68
N ALA A 190 -1.43 -10.96 -10.93
CA ALA A 190 -1.02 -11.86 -9.85
C ALA A 190 -1.43 -11.29 -8.49
N ALA A 191 -2.69 -10.91 -8.39
CA ALA A 191 -3.22 -10.38 -7.15
C ALA A 191 -2.69 -11.14 -5.93
N TYR A 192 -2.52 -10.43 -4.89
CA TYR A 192 -2.17 -10.76 -3.53
C TYR A 192 -2.65 -12.14 -3.00
N LEU A 193 -3.45 -12.89 -3.72
CA LEU A 193 -4.02 -14.17 -3.24
C LEU A 193 -3.01 -15.31 -3.13
N HIS A 194 -1.79 -15.20 -3.66
CA HIS A 194 -0.86 -16.35 -3.71
C HIS A 194 0.61 -16.01 -3.50
N GLN A 195 0.97 -14.76 -3.29
CA GLN A 195 2.37 -14.34 -3.12
C GLN A 195 2.46 -13.23 -2.07
N PHE A 196 2.26 -13.60 -0.81
CA PHE A 196 2.48 -12.71 0.32
C PHE A 196 3.94 -12.71 0.76
N ILE A 197 4.38 -11.59 1.35
CA ILE A 197 5.63 -11.51 2.08
C ILE A 197 5.33 -11.93 3.51
N ASP A 198 5.38 -13.24 3.77
CA ASP A 198 5.05 -13.87 5.04
C ASP A 198 6.12 -14.88 5.48
N ALA A 199 5.98 -15.41 6.69
CA ALA A 199 6.94 -16.35 7.28
C ALA A 199 7.09 -17.67 6.51
N GLY A 200 6.07 -18.09 5.74
CA GLY A 200 6.03 -19.36 5.03
C GLY A 200 6.49 -19.28 3.59
N ASN A 201 6.57 -18.08 2.99
CA ASN A 201 6.83 -17.91 1.57
C ASN A 201 8.33 -17.80 1.24
N ALA A 202 8.94 -18.90 0.87
CA ALA A 202 10.34 -18.93 0.41
C ALA A 202 10.53 -18.57 -1.07
N THR A 203 9.52 -18.03 -1.75
CA THR A 203 9.60 -17.67 -3.18
C THR A 203 10.56 -16.50 -3.38
N PRO A 204 11.51 -16.58 -4.31
CA PRO A 204 12.32 -15.43 -4.70
C PRO A 204 11.46 -14.31 -5.30
N MET A 205 11.67 -13.09 -4.85
CA MET A 205 10.95 -11.92 -5.35
C MET A 205 11.58 -11.41 -6.64
N TRP A 206 10.73 -11.28 -7.68
CA TRP A 206 11.03 -10.70 -8.97
C TRP A 206 9.87 -9.82 -9.42
N GLY A 207 10.15 -8.73 -10.15
CA GLY A 207 9.12 -7.81 -10.60
C GLY A 207 8.61 -6.89 -9.48
N ALA A 208 7.34 -6.46 -9.58
CA ALA A 208 6.74 -5.52 -8.66
C ALA A 208 6.22 -6.20 -7.38
N TRP A 209 6.61 -5.65 -6.23
CA TRP A 209 6.13 -6.06 -4.90
C TRP A 209 5.78 -4.84 -4.07
N ALA A 210 4.61 -4.86 -3.45
CA ALA A 210 4.25 -3.93 -2.40
C ALA A 210 4.92 -4.37 -1.10
N ILE A 211 5.54 -3.44 -0.39
CA ILE A 211 6.11 -3.65 0.94
C ILE A 211 5.39 -2.69 1.87
N GLU A 212 4.61 -3.23 2.80
CA GLU A 212 3.54 -2.51 3.49
C GLU A 212 3.42 -2.89 4.99
N PRO A 213 4.44 -2.68 5.81
CA PRO A 213 4.30 -2.97 7.23
C PRO A 213 3.12 -2.21 7.84
N PHE A 214 2.10 -2.96 8.24
CA PHE A 214 0.91 -2.49 8.93
C PHE A 214 0.97 -2.94 10.38
N ALA A 215 1.16 -2.01 11.30
CA ALA A 215 1.50 -2.34 12.68
C ALA A 215 0.90 -1.39 13.70
N ALA A 216 0.80 -1.84 14.95
CA ALA A 216 0.39 -1.00 16.07
C ALA A 216 1.40 -1.03 17.20
N ARG A 217 1.58 0.13 17.83
CA ARG A 217 2.28 0.30 19.11
C ARG A 217 1.27 0.79 20.15
N GLY A 218 0.82 -0.10 21.03
CA GLY A 218 -0.34 0.15 21.89
C GLY A 218 -1.62 0.35 21.07
N ASP A 219 -2.30 1.46 21.29
CA ASP A 219 -3.54 1.81 20.57
C ASP A 219 -3.29 2.55 19.25
N ILE A 220 -2.05 2.91 18.97
CA ILE A 220 -1.65 3.64 17.77
C ILE A 220 -1.38 2.66 16.64
N ALA A 221 -2.23 2.67 15.61
CA ALA A 221 -2.07 1.86 14.41
C ALA A 221 -1.64 2.74 13.23
N VAL A 222 -0.60 2.32 12.53
CA VAL A 222 0.01 3.02 11.39
C VAL A 222 0.43 2.03 10.31
N LYS A 223 0.40 2.49 9.08
CA LYS A 223 0.83 1.74 7.90
C LYS A 223 1.65 2.65 6.98
N VAL A 224 2.65 2.12 6.35
CA VAL A 224 3.41 2.76 5.29
C VAL A 224 3.65 1.75 4.19
N GLU A 225 3.57 2.18 2.94
CA GLU A 225 3.67 1.27 1.80
C GLU A 225 4.35 1.92 0.62
N ASP A 226 5.30 1.22 0.04
CA ASP A 226 5.94 1.57 -1.21
C ASP A 226 6.13 0.33 -2.09
N LEU A 227 6.20 0.53 -3.41
CA LEU A 227 6.55 -0.52 -4.34
C LEU A 227 8.06 -0.64 -4.49
N VAL A 228 8.51 -1.87 -4.63
CA VAL A 228 9.86 -2.22 -5.06
C VAL A 228 9.78 -3.07 -6.33
N TRP A 229 10.55 -2.68 -7.33
CA TRP A 229 10.83 -3.51 -8.49
C TRP A 229 12.09 -4.33 -8.22
N PHE A 230 11.93 -5.65 -8.13
CA PHE A 230 13.04 -6.58 -8.03
C PHE A 230 13.49 -6.96 -9.43
N GLY A 231 14.50 -6.28 -9.94
CA GLY A 231 15.14 -6.56 -11.21
C GLY A 231 16.13 -7.71 -11.12
N ARG A 232 16.81 -8.02 -12.25
CA ARG A 232 17.79 -9.10 -12.31
C ARG A 232 19.07 -8.80 -11.52
N GLU A 233 19.55 -7.55 -11.55
CA GLU A 233 20.83 -7.13 -10.95
C GLU A 233 20.64 -6.04 -9.90
N ASN A 234 19.49 -5.38 -9.86
CA ASN A 234 19.20 -4.31 -8.92
C ASN A 234 17.74 -4.33 -8.43
N CYS A 235 17.48 -3.57 -7.37
CA CYS A 235 16.12 -3.23 -6.95
C CYS A 235 15.90 -1.73 -7.11
N VAL A 236 14.68 -1.34 -7.52
CA VAL A 236 14.26 0.05 -7.65
C VAL A 236 13.05 0.29 -6.77
N THR A 237 13.17 1.24 -5.83
CA THR A 237 12.04 1.71 -5.00
C THR A 237 11.43 2.96 -5.61
N PHE A 238 10.11 3.09 -5.61
CA PHE A 238 9.36 4.25 -6.09
C PHE A 238 8.09 4.55 -5.32
#